data_85f1528cc5dd1598dc33fec2d92b50f5
#
_entry.id   85f1528cc5dd1598dc33fec2d92b50f5
#
_cell.length_a   1.000
_cell.length_b   1.000
_cell.length_c   1.000
_cell.angle_alpha   90.00
_cell.angle_beta   90.00
_cell.angle_gamma   90.00
#
_symmetry.space_group_name_H-M   'P 1'
#
loop_
_entity.id
_entity.type
_entity.pdbx_description
1 polymer ?
#
loop_
_entity_poly.entity_id
_entity_poly.type
_entity_poly.pdbx_seq_one_letter_code
_entity_poly.pdbx_strand_id
1 'polypeptide(L)' 'MKELVNQIKAEYEVFAKNADAQVEKGKKAAGARARKAALNLMKALKEFRKQSVEATK' A
#
# COMPACT_ATOMS: atom_id res chain seq x y z
N MET A 1 14.55 7.58 3.72
CA MET A 1 13.15 7.28 4.14
C MET A 1 12.07 8.06 3.43
N LYS A 2 12.38 9.26 2.97
CA LYS A 2 11.36 10.09 2.30
C LYS A 2 10.76 9.40 1.07
N GLU A 3 11.60 8.80 0.24
CA GLU A 3 11.13 8.07 -0.94
C GLU A 3 10.28 6.87 -0.58
N LEU A 4 10.66 6.17 0.49
CA LEU A 4 9.89 5.02 0.97
C LEU A 4 8.51 5.47 1.47
N VAL A 5 8.45 6.57 2.21
CA VAL A 5 7.16 7.11 2.67
C VAL A 5 6.28 7.52 1.49
N ASN A 6 6.87 8.15 0.47
CA ASN A 6 6.13 8.53 -0.72
C ASN A 6 5.61 7.30 -1.47
N GLN A 7 6.41 6.24 -1.54
CA GLN A 7 5.99 4.97 -2.13
C GLN A 7 4.80 4.37 -1.37
N ILE A 8 4.86 4.41 -0.04
CA ILE A 8 3.77 3.90 0.80
C ILE A 8 2.48 4.67 0.54
N LYS A 9 2.57 6.00 0.45
CA LYS A 9 1.40 6.83 0.15
C LYS A 9 0.81 6.49 -1.22
N ALA A 10 1.65 6.34 -2.23
CA ALA A 10 1.20 6.01 -3.58
C ALA A 10 0.53 4.64 -3.63
N GLU A 11 1.11 3.64 -2.97
CA GLU A 11 0.53 2.29 -2.91
C GLU A 11 -0.80 2.30 -2.16
N TYR A 12 -0.90 3.08 -1.09
CA TYR A 12 -2.14 3.21 -0.34
C TYR A 12 -3.25 3.80 -1.21
N GLU A 13 -2.94 4.83 -1.99
CA GLU A 13 -3.93 5.45 -2.88
C GLU A 13 -4.44 4.45 -3.91
N VAL A 14 -3.55 3.65 -4.51
CA VAL A 14 -3.93 2.61 -5.46
C VAL A 14 -4.81 1.58 -4.77
N PHE A 15 -4.42 1.14 -3.59
CA PHE A 15 -5.20 0.18 -2.82
C PHE A 15 -6.60 0.71 -2.53
N ALA A 16 -6.69 1.91 -1.95
CA ALA A 16 -7.96 2.49 -1.54
C ALA A 16 -8.92 2.66 -2.72
N LYS A 17 -8.42 3.18 -3.82
CA LYS A 17 -9.21 3.39 -5.03
C LYS A 17 -9.79 2.07 -5.56
N ASN A 18 -8.97 1.06 -5.64
CA ASN A 18 -9.40 -0.23 -6.18
C ASN A 18 -10.27 -1.00 -5.19
N ALA A 19 -9.99 -0.90 -3.89
CA ALA A 19 -10.82 -1.52 -2.87
C ALA A 19 -12.23 -0.93 -2.88
N ASP A 20 -12.35 0.39 -2.98
CA ASP A 20 -13.64 1.06 -3.07
C ASP A 20 -14.40 0.61 -4.32
N ALA A 21 -13.71 0.50 -5.46
CA ALA A 21 -14.34 0.06 -6.70
C ALA A 21 -14.85 -1.38 -6.59
N GLN A 22 -14.11 -2.25 -5.92
CA GLN A 22 -14.56 -3.62 -5.69
C GLN A 22 -15.79 -3.66 -4.82
N VAL A 23 -15.76 -2.97 -3.68
CA VAL A 23 -16.84 -3.02 -2.70
C VAL A 23 -18.10 -2.32 -3.21
N GLU A 24 -17.95 -1.13 -3.77
CA GLU A 24 -19.09 -0.32 -4.20
C GLU A 24 -19.65 -0.72 -5.55
N LYS A 25 -18.79 -1.11 -6.49
CA LYS A 25 -19.17 -1.39 -7.87
C LYS A 25 -19.09 -2.87 -8.24
N GLY A 26 -18.60 -3.70 -7.33
CA GLY A 26 -18.47 -5.13 -7.57
C GLY A 26 -17.50 -5.52 -8.66
N LYS A 27 -16.50 -4.69 -8.93
CA LYS A 27 -15.53 -4.95 -10.00
C LYS A 27 -14.48 -5.96 -9.56
N LYS A 28 -14.48 -7.14 -10.18
CA LYS A 28 -13.53 -8.21 -9.84
C LYS A 28 -12.08 -7.81 -10.14
N ALA A 29 -11.85 -7.13 -11.27
CA ALA A 29 -10.51 -6.68 -11.64
C ALA A 29 -9.97 -5.67 -10.63
N ALA A 30 -10.82 -4.80 -10.09
CA ALA A 30 -10.42 -3.86 -9.05
C ALA A 30 -10.00 -4.59 -7.79
N GLY A 31 -10.69 -5.68 -7.43
CA GLY A 31 -10.32 -6.51 -6.29
C GLY A 31 -8.94 -7.12 -6.43
N ALA A 32 -8.61 -7.62 -7.63
CA ALA A 32 -7.29 -8.17 -7.88
C ALA A 32 -6.21 -7.09 -7.75
N ARG A 33 -6.47 -5.90 -8.28
CA ARG A 33 -5.53 -4.79 -8.15
C ARG A 33 -5.38 -4.33 -6.70
N ALA A 34 -6.47 -4.31 -5.95
CA ALA A 34 -6.43 -3.96 -4.53
C ALA A 34 -5.59 -4.95 -3.74
N ARG A 35 -5.75 -6.24 -3.99
CA ARG A 35 -4.96 -7.26 -3.29
C ARG A 35 -3.48 -7.14 -3.62
N LYS A 36 -3.14 -6.85 -4.87
CA LYS A 36 -1.75 -6.67 -5.28
C LYS A 36 -1.15 -5.42 -4.61
N ALA A 37 -1.90 -4.32 -4.60
CA ALA A 37 -1.45 -3.10 -3.94
C ALA A 37 -1.30 -3.31 -2.43
N ALA A 38 -2.20 -4.07 -1.81
CA ALA A 38 -2.10 -4.39 -0.39
C ALA A 38 -0.83 -5.17 -0.08
N LEU A 39 -0.46 -6.12 -0.94
CA LEU A 39 0.76 -6.88 -0.76
C LEU A 39 2.00 -5.98 -0.87
N ASN A 40 2.04 -5.11 -1.87
CA ASN A 40 3.14 -4.16 -2.04
C ASN A 40 3.21 -3.19 -0.85
N LEU A 41 2.05 -2.72 -0.39
CA LEU A 41 1.96 -1.82 0.75
C LEU A 41 2.50 -2.50 2.02
N MET A 42 2.12 -3.76 2.24
CA MET A 42 2.60 -4.51 3.40
C MET A 42 4.12 -4.64 3.40
N LYS A 43 4.71 -4.93 2.24
CA LYS A 43 6.17 -5.04 2.12
C LYS A 43 6.84 -3.69 2.40
N ALA A 44 6.29 -2.61 1.88
CA ALA A 44 6.84 -1.27 2.08
C ALA A 44 6.71 -0.83 3.53
N LEU A 45 5.60 -1.15 4.18
CA LEU A 45 5.40 -0.83 5.60
C LEU A 45 6.38 -1.59 6.49
N LYS A 46 6.65 -2.85 6.16
CA LYS A 46 7.62 -3.66 6.89
C LYS A 46 9.01 -3.05 6.80
N GLU A 47 9.38 -2.60 5.61
CA GLU A 47 10.67 -1.92 5.40
C GLU A 47 10.73 -0.59 6.15
N PHE A 48 9.64 0.15 6.17
CA PHE A 48 9.55 1.39 6.93
C PHE A 48 9.80 1.15 8.43
N ARG A 49 9.17 0.11 8.98
CA ARG A 49 9.35 -0.21 10.40
C ARG A 49 10.83 -0.47 10.72
N LYS A 50 11.48 -1.24 9.86
CA LYS A 50 12.89 -1.57 10.04
C LYS A 50 13.76 -0.31 10.01
N GLN A 51 13.58 0.52 8.99
CA GLN A 51 14.37 1.74 8.84
C GLN A 51 14.08 2.75 9.95
N SER A 52 12.83 2.85 10.36
CA SER A 52 12.43 3.77 11.42
C SER A 52 13.09 3.42 12.75
N VAL A 53 13.16 2.14 13.08
CA VAL A 53 13.84 1.69 14.30
C VAL A 53 15.33 2.00 14.22
N GLU A 54 15.96 1.74 13.09
CA GLU A 54 17.38 2.02 12.91
C GLU A 54 17.68 3.52 12.97
N ALA A 55 16.79 4.35 12.44
CA ALA A 55 16.99 5.80 12.41
C ALA A 55 16.90 6.43 13.80
N THR A 56 16.20 5.79 14.74
CA THR A 56 15.99 6.33 16.09
C THR A 56 16.92 5.75 17.14
N LYS A 57 17.85 4.91 16.75
CA LYS A 57 18.84 4.34 17.68
C LYS A 57 19.85 5.37 18.16
#